data_28bb6b6b834c0e058579db26555b7733
#
_entry.id   28bb6b6b834c0e058579db26555b7733
#
_cell.length_a   1.000
_cell.length_b   1.000
_cell.length_c   1.000
_cell.angle_alpha   90.00
_cell.angle_beta   90.00
_cell.angle_gamma   90.00
#
_symmetry.space_group_name_H-M   'P 1'
#
loop_
_entity.id
_entity.type
_entity.pdbx_description
1 polymer ?
#
loop_
_entity_poly.entity_id
_entity_poly.type
_entity_poly.pdbx_seq_one_letter_code
_entity_poly.pdbx_strand_id
1 'polypeptide(L)'
;MLIFLDTETTGLEVADKICSIAVVYEENREVKSIYELVNEGKKIPPLASSINHITNEMIKNRPKLQDTQAYRFLQNHNDINTTIVGHNINFDLKMLRVAGFEFYGKVIDTLRATRHLIKECEFFSLQFLRYELKLYKEEKEPLVAHHALSDALIAKNLYKLLLELANESELVRLTSEKVLLEKFEFGKYNGRYIEEISICDRGYLEWMLANIVDLDEDLRYSISYYLGG
;
A
#
# COMPACT_ATOMS: atom_id res chain seq x y z
N MET A 1 -11.69 -3.25 16.03
CA MET A 1 -12.21 -3.31 14.63
C MET A 1 -11.07 -3.61 13.70
N LEU A 2 -11.27 -4.49 12.70
CA LEU A 2 -10.31 -4.76 11.63
C LEU A 2 -10.87 -4.17 10.33
N ILE A 3 -10.09 -3.32 9.67
CA ILE A 3 -10.47 -2.57 8.48
C ILE A 3 -9.42 -2.79 7.39
N PHE A 4 -9.83 -3.21 6.21
CA PHE A 4 -8.99 -3.23 5.01
C PHE A 4 -9.30 -2.00 4.19
N LEU A 5 -8.28 -1.23 3.88
CA LEU A 5 -8.36 0.08 3.24
C LEU A 5 -7.50 0.12 1.99
N ASP A 6 -8.03 0.74 0.96
CA ASP A 6 -7.29 1.12 -0.23
C ASP A 6 -7.89 2.38 -0.85
N THR A 7 -7.06 3.20 -1.51
CA THR A 7 -7.49 4.44 -2.17
C THR A 7 -6.87 4.54 -3.56
N GLU A 8 -7.64 5.08 -4.51
CA GLU A 8 -7.09 5.52 -5.79
C GLU A 8 -6.92 7.04 -5.79
N THR A 9 -5.89 7.51 -6.46
CA THR A 9 -5.52 8.92 -6.44
C THR A 9 -5.32 9.49 -7.85
N THR A 10 -5.27 10.81 -7.96
CA THR A 10 -4.95 11.52 -9.20
C THR A 10 -3.47 11.45 -9.57
N GLY A 11 -2.62 10.89 -8.72
CA GLY A 11 -1.18 10.74 -8.88
C GLY A 11 -0.50 10.44 -7.54
N LEU A 12 0.82 10.45 -7.49
CA LEU A 12 1.61 10.00 -6.33
C LEU A 12 2.17 11.15 -5.46
N GLU A 13 2.00 12.38 -5.91
CA GLU A 13 2.56 13.55 -5.23
C GLU A 13 1.67 14.03 -4.08
N VAL A 14 2.24 14.80 -3.15
CA VAL A 14 1.50 15.40 -2.02
C VAL A 14 0.36 16.31 -2.50
N ALA A 15 0.51 16.92 -3.68
CA ALA A 15 -0.50 17.78 -4.30
C ALA A 15 -1.64 16.96 -4.96
N ASP A 16 -1.51 15.64 -5.06
CA ASP A 16 -2.53 14.77 -5.62
C ASP A 16 -3.69 14.56 -4.65
N LYS A 17 -4.79 14.03 -5.15
CA LYS A 17 -6.04 13.91 -4.40
C LYS A 17 -6.59 12.50 -4.53
N ILE A 18 -7.27 12.04 -3.49
CA ILE A 18 -8.03 10.78 -3.52
C ILE A 18 -9.19 10.95 -4.51
N CYS A 19 -9.36 10.00 -5.42
CA CYS A 19 -10.48 9.94 -6.37
C CYS A 19 -11.37 8.70 -6.18
N SER A 20 -10.95 7.71 -5.40
CA SER A 20 -11.83 6.70 -4.82
C SER A 20 -11.29 6.19 -3.50
N ILE A 21 -12.18 5.66 -2.67
CA ILE A 21 -11.86 5.03 -1.39
C ILE A 21 -12.68 3.77 -1.21
N ALA A 22 -12.04 2.73 -0.70
CA ALA A 22 -12.69 1.49 -0.32
C ALA A 22 -12.33 1.12 1.12
N VAL A 23 -13.36 0.72 1.87
CA VAL A 23 -13.25 0.17 3.22
C VAL A 23 -13.93 -1.18 3.23
N VAL A 24 -13.20 -2.23 3.61
CA VAL A 24 -13.74 -3.58 3.79
C VAL A 24 -13.57 -3.96 5.26
N TYR A 25 -14.60 -4.50 5.86
CA TYR A 25 -14.61 -4.89 7.29
C TYR A 25 -15.51 -6.10 7.51
N GLU A 26 -15.38 -6.71 8.67
CA GLU A 26 -16.24 -7.82 9.06
C GLU A 26 -17.16 -7.38 10.20
N GLU A 27 -18.45 -7.61 10.02
CA GLU A 27 -19.47 -7.37 11.03
C GLU A 27 -20.43 -8.56 11.06
N ASN A 28 -20.71 -9.11 12.25
CA ASN A 28 -21.57 -10.29 12.44
C ASN A 28 -21.14 -11.52 11.60
N ARG A 29 -19.84 -11.71 11.38
CA ARG A 29 -19.23 -12.76 10.52
C ARG A 29 -19.53 -12.59 9.03
N GLU A 30 -20.01 -11.43 8.62
CA GLU A 30 -20.21 -11.08 7.23
C GLU A 30 -19.20 -10.02 6.79
N VAL A 31 -18.62 -10.21 5.62
CA VAL A 31 -17.73 -9.22 4.99
C VAL A 31 -18.60 -8.14 4.38
N LYS A 32 -18.44 -6.92 4.86
CA LYS A 32 -19.08 -5.70 4.34
C LYS A 32 -18.06 -4.81 3.68
N SER A 33 -18.53 -3.98 2.76
CA SER A 33 -17.68 -3.02 2.07
C SER A 33 -18.41 -1.70 1.83
N ILE A 34 -17.64 -0.62 1.81
CA ILE A 34 -18.03 0.70 1.38
C ILE A 34 -17.04 1.08 0.28
N TYR A 35 -17.54 1.40 -0.90
CA TYR A 35 -16.73 1.90 -2.02
C TYR A 35 -17.37 3.16 -2.58
N GLU A 36 -16.58 4.23 -2.69
CA GLU A 36 -17.07 5.50 -3.16
C GLU A 36 -16.06 6.20 -4.07
N LEU A 37 -16.56 6.78 -5.15
CA LEU A 37 -15.82 7.73 -5.97
C LEU A 37 -15.85 9.10 -5.30
N VAL A 38 -14.75 9.83 -5.39
CA VAL A 38 -14.51 11.10 -4.71
C VAL A 38 -14.14 12.20 -5.71
N ASN A 39 -14.59 13.42 -5.47
CA ASN A 39 -14.21 14.58 -6.26
C ASN A 39 -13.66 15.72 -5.36
N GLU A 40 -12.36 15.78 -5.26
CA GLU A 40 -11.65 16.86 -4.53
C GLU A 40 -11.36 18.10 -5.42
N GLY A 41 -11.98 18.18 -6.62
CA GLY A 41 -11.81 19.32 -7.53
C GLY A 41 -10.53 19.27 -8.37
N LYS A 42 -9.68 18.25 -8.22
CA LYS A 42 -8.51 18.05 -9.05
C LYS A 42 -8.85 17.11 -10.22
N LYS A 43 -8.46 17.48 -11.44
CA LYS A 43 -8.60 16.63 -12.62
C LYS A 43 -7.71 15.40 -12.50
N ILE A 44 -8.26 14.23 -12.88
CA ILE A 44 -7.50 12.99 -13.00
C ILE A 44 -6.74 13.05 -14.33
N PRO A 45 -5.39 12.97 -14.31
CA PRO A 45 -4.59 12.93 -15.52
C PRO A 45 -4.80 11.60 -16.28
N PRO A 46 -4.61 11.57 -17.62
CA PRO A 46 -4.76 10.35 -18.41
C PRO A 46 -3.90 9.18 -17.89
N LEU A 47 -2.70 9.46 -17.36
CA LEU A 47 -1.83 8.44 -16.79
C LEU A 47 -2.48 7.76 -15.57
N ALA A 48 -3.07 8.51 -14.64
CA ALA A 48 -3.77 7.95 -13.49
C ALA A 48 -5.02 7.17 -13.94
N SER A 49 -5.83 7.74 -14.86
CA SER A 49 -7.00 7.05 -15.43
C SER A 49 -6.63 5.74 -16.15
N SER A 50 -5.47 5.67 -16.78
CA SER A 50 -5.02 4.43 -17.45
C SER A 50 -4.65 3.31 -16.48
N ILE A 51 -4.41 3.64 -15.21
CA ILE A 51 -4.09 2.71 -14.13
C ILE A 51 -5.37 2.32 -13.37
N ASN A 52 -6.07 3.32 -12.81
CA ASN A 52 -7.21 3.08 -11.90
C ASN A 52 -8.58 3.07 -12.61
N HIS A 53 -8.61 3.30 -13.92
CA HIS A 53 -9.82 3.28 -14.76
C HIS A 53 -10.91 4.30 -14.37
N ILE A 54 -10.55 5.31 -13.54
CA ILE A 54 -11.48 6.37 -13.13
C ILE A 54 -11.30 7.58 -14.04
N THR A 55 -12.42 8.07 -14.62
CA THR A 55 -12.41 9.24 -15.50
C THR A 55 -12.97 10.47 -14.80
N ASN A 56 -12.67 11.64 -15.34
CA ASN A 56 -13.21 12.91 -14.83
C ASN A 56 -14.75 12.96 -14.91
N GLU A 57 -15.35 12.27 -15.87
CA GLU A 57 -16.81 12.17 -16.03
C GLU A 57 -17.43 11.35 -14.88
N MET A 58 -16.78 10.27 -14.47
CA MET A 58 -17.25 9.41 -13.38
C MET A 58 -17.30 10.14 -12.05
N ILE A 59 -16.34 11.04 -11.80
CA ILE A 59 -16.25 11.79 -10.53
C ILE A 59 -17.00 13.14 -10.56
N LYS A 60 -17.48 13.63 -11.71
CA LYS A 60 -18.01 14.99 -11.90
C LYS A 60 -19.00 15.44 -10.82
N ASN A 61 -19.89 14.54 -10.39
CA ASN A 61 -20.95 14.82 -9.42
C ASN A 61 -20.77 14.02 -8.12
N ARG A 62 -19.55 13.59 -7.82
CA ARG A 62 -19.26 12.83 -6.60
C ARG A 62 -18.97 13.75 -5.43
N PRO A 63 -19.22 13.30 -4.20
CA PRO A 63 -18.94 14.09 -3.01
C PRO A 63 -17.43 14.30 -2.83
N LYS A 64 -17.07 15.25 -1.95
CA LYS A 64 -15.74 15.32 -1.39
C LYS A 64 -15.51 14.14 -0.43
N LEU A 65 -14.25 13.81 -0.18
CA LEU A 65 -13.88 12.69 0.70
C LEU A 65 -14.57 12.78 2.07
N GLN A 66 -14.57 13.95 2.69
CA GLN A 66 -15.17 14.20 4.02
C GLN A 66 -16.69 13.98 4.07
N ASP A 67 -17.36 14.01 2.92
CA ASP A 67 -18.81 13.80 2.80
C ASP A 67 -19.17 12.33 2.50
N THR A 68 -18.17 11.46 2.29
CA THR A 68 -18.38 10.03 2.01
C THR A 68 -18.78 9.23 3.24
N GLN A 69 -19.44 8.09 3.02
CA GLN A 69 -19.72 7.12 4.09
C GLN A 69 -18.44 6.46 4.59
N ALA A 70 -17.49 6.18 3.67
CA ALA A 70 -16.20 5.61 4.00
C ALA A 70 -15.41 6.48 4.98
N TYR A 71 -15.34 7.79 4.73
CA TYR A 71 -14.66 8.72 5.63
C TYR A 71 -15.33 8.78 7.01
N ARG A 72 -16.66 8.85 7.07
CA ARG A 72 -17.41 8.83 8.35
C ARG A 72 -17.21 7.52 9.09
N PHE A 73 -17.17 6.39 8.36
CA PHE A 73 -16.87 5.10 8.94
C PHE A 73 -15.49 5.07 9.59
N LEU A 74 -14.48 5.57 8.87
CA LEU A 74 -13.11 5.67 9.41
C LEU A 74 -13.06 6.59 10.65
N GLN A 75 -13.75 7.72 10.63
CA GLN A 75 -13.81 8.61 11.80
C GLN A 75 -14.44 7.94 13.03
N ASN A 76 -15.52 7.19 12.83
CA ASN A 76 -16.23 6.51 13.91
C ASN A 76 -15.43 5.35 14.53
N HIS A 77 -14.45 4.82 13.80
CA HIS A 77 -13.61 3.70 14.25
C HIS A 77 -12.13 4.12 14.39
N ASN A 78 -11.87 5.41 14.58
CA ASN A 78 -10.50 5.93 14.74
C ASN A 78 -10.07 5.88 16.21
N ASP A 79 -9.73 4.69 16.68
CA ASP A 79 -9.30 4.44 18.06
C ASP A 79 -8.19 3.38 18.14
N ILE A 80 -7.54 3.28 19.30
CA ILE A 80 -6.40 2.38 19.55
C ILE A 80 -6.70 0.88 19.41
N ASN A 81 -7.99 0.49 19.41
CA ASN A 81 -8.42 -0.90 19.25
C ASN A 81 -8.76 -1.24 17.81
N THR A 82 -8.66 -0.26 16.91
CA THR A 82 -8.87 -0.46 15.48
C THR A 82 -7.52 -0.75 14.80
N THR A 83 -7.51 -1.75 13.93
CA THR A 83 -6.38 -2.08 13.08
C THR A 83 -6.77 -1.80 11.62
N ILE A 84 -6.01 -0.92 10.94
CA ILE A 84 -6.11 -0.75 9.48
C ILE A 84 -5.06 -1.63 8.81
N VAL A 85 -5.48 -2.35 7.78
CA VAL A 85 -4.65 -3.21 6.95
C VAL A 85 -4.75 -2.76 5.50
N GLY A 86 -3.64 -2.66 4.81
CA GLY A 86 -3.59 -2.40 3.38
C GLY A 86 -2.25 -2.84 2.78
N HIS A 87 -2.10 -2.70 1.49
CA HIS A 87 -0.86 -3.02 0.79
C HIS A 87 -0.14 -1.74 0.40
N ASN A 88 1.04 -1.48 0.96
CA ASN A 88 1.70 -0.17 0.93
C ASN A 88 0.84 0.93 1.58
N ILE A 89 0.16 0.57 2.65
CA ILE A 89 -0.87 1.38 3.34
C ILE A 89 -0.38 2.76 3.80
N ASN A 90 0.92 2.93 3.98
CA ASN A 90 1.50 4.22 4.35
C ASN A 90 1.22 5.31 3.31
N PHE A 91 1.09 4.94 2.03
CA PHE A 91 0.69 5.87 0.98
C PHE A 91 -0.76 6.36 1.21
N ASP A 92 -1.71 5.43 1.43
CA ASP A 92 -3.11 5.75 1.66
C ASP A 92 -3.31 6.61 2.91
N LEU A 93 -2.64 6.25 4.01
CA LEU A 93 -2.68 7.01 5.26
C LEU A 93 -2.07 8.41 5.08
N LYS A 94 -1.01 8.56 4.28
CA LYS A 94 -0.44 9.86 3.93
C LYS A 94 -1.44 10.70 3.14
N MET A 95 -2.13 10.13 2.16
CA MET A 95 -3.13 10.83 1.36
C MET A 95 -4.36 11.24 2.20
N LEU A 96 -4.80 10.36 3.11
CA LEU A 96 -5.85 10.66 4.08
C LEU A 96 -5.44 11.78 5.04
N ARG A 97 -4.19 11.78 5.53
CA ARG A 97 -3.64 12.85 6.39
C ARG A 97 -3.63 14.20 5.68
N VAL A 98 -3.22 14.23 4.41
CA VAL A 98 -3.28 15.45 3.57
C VAL A 98 -4.73 15.94 3.39
N ALA A 99 -5.69 15.01 3.38
CA ALA A 99 -7.13 15.32 3.33
C ALA A 99 -7.76 15.64 4.71
N GLY A 100 -6.95 15.69 5.79
CA GLY A 100 -7.40 16.08 7.13
C GLY A 100 -7.83 14.90 8.03
N PHE A 101 -7.49 13.65 7.68
CA PHE A 101 -7.75 12.49 8.52
C PHE A 101 -6.44 11.91 9.06
N GLU A 102 -6.24 11.97 10.36
CA GLU A 102 -5.14 11.30 11.07
C GLU A 102 -5.65 10.04 11.75
N PHE A 103 -5.00 8.91 11.52
CA PHE A 103 -5.37 7.63 12.14
C PHE A 103 -4.55 7.37 13.41
N TYR A 104 -5.20 6.91 14.46
CA TYR A 104 -4.60 6.69 15.79
C TYR A 104 -4.54 5.22 16.23
N GLY A 105 -5.05 4.30 15.40
CA GLY A 105 -5.05 2.87 15.68
C GLY A 105 -3.78 2.16 15.22
N LYS A 106 -3.86 0.83 15.16
CA LYS A 106 -2.79 -0.03 14.68
C LYS A 106 -2.79 -0.12 13.16
N VAL A 107 -1.63 -0.26 12.58
CA VAL A 107 -1.44 -0.37 11.12
C VAL A 107 -0.72 -1.66 10.79
N ILE A 108 -1.21 -2.37 9.77
CA ILE A 108 -0.52 -3.52 9.17
C ILE A 108 -0.35 -3.25 7.68
N ASP A 109 0.89 -3.19 7.25
CA ASP A 109 1.27 -3.09 5.85
C ASP A 109 1.60 -4.48 5.30
N THR A 110 0.71 -5.01 4.45
CA THR A 110 0.90 -6.34 3.88
C THR A 110 2.08 -6.42 2.93
N LEU A 111 2.51 -5.31 2.29
CA LEU A 111 3.73 -5.26 1.49
C LEU A 111 4.96 -5.53 2.38
N ARG A 112 5.09 -4.75 3.47
CA ARG A 112 6.23 -4.87 4.39
C ARG A 112 6.25 -6.22 5.08
N ALA A 113 5.08 -6.68 5.59
CA ALA A 113 4.95 -7.98 6.20
C ALA A 113 5.35 -9.12 5.25
N THR A 114 4.93 -9.06 3.97
CA THR A 114 5.31 -10.07 2.97
C THR A 114 6.81 -10.05 2.70
N ARG A 115 7.43 -8.86 2.58
CA ARG A 115 8.88 -8.73 2.40
C ARG A 115 9.70 -9.34 3.55
N HIS A 116 9.17 -9.33 4.77
CA HIS A 116 9.81 -9.97 5.92
C HIS A 116 9.60 -11.48 5.97
N LEU A 117 8.38 -11.95 5.66
CA LEU A 117 7.94 -13.32 5.93
C LEU A 117 8.04 -14.24 4.71
N ILE A 118 7.99 -13.72 3.47
CA ILE A 118 7.98 -14.48 2.22
C ILE A 118 9.03 -13.87 1.27
N LYS A 119 10.30 -14.00 1.65
CA LYS A 119 11.42 -13.36 0.94
C LYS A 119 11.69 -13.93 -0.47
N GLU A 120 11.20 -15.13 -0.73
CA GLU A 120 11.41 -15.86 -1.98
C GLU A 120 10.60 -15.29 -3.15
N CYS A 121 9.62 -14.39 -2.91
CA CYS A 121 8.87 -13.75 -3.97
C CYS A 121 9.77 -12.86 -4.83
N GLU A 122 9.64 -13.00 -6.15
CA GLU A 122 10.42 -12.18 -7.11
C GLU A 122 9.97 -10.71 -7.11
N PHE A 123 8.65 -10.48 -6.96
CA PHE A 123 8.06 -9.15 -6.86
C PHE A 123 7.05 -9.10 -5.72
N PHE A 124 6.82 -7.88 -5.20
CA PHE A 124 5.96 -7.65 -4.05
C PHE A 124 4.75 -6.76 -4.37
N SER A 125 4.46 -6.50 -5.66
CA SER A 125 3.21 -5.81 -6.01
C SER A 125 2.00 -6.68 -5.67
N LEU A 126 0.90 -6.06 -5.23
CA LEU A 126 -0.30 -6.79 -4.78
C LEU A 126 -0.83 -7.75 -5.85
N GLN A 127 -0.82 -7.31 -7.12
CA GLN A 127 -1.29 -8.14 -8.22
C GLN A 127 -0.34 -9.32 -8.52
N PHE A 128 0.99 -9.14 -8.39
CA PHE A 128 1.91 -10.27 -8.52
C PHE A 128 1.67 -11.29 -7.41
N LEU A 129 1.61 -10.85 -6.15
CA LEU A 129 1.37 -11.71 -4.99
C LEU A 129 0.01 -12.42 -5.06
N ARG A 130 -1.01 -11.76 -5.64
CA ARG A 130 -2.33 -12.37 -5.89
C ARG A 130 -2.23 -13.66 -6.67
N TYR A 131 -1.40 -13.69 -7.72
CA TYR A 131 -1.22 -14.87 -8.56
C TYR A 131 -0.15 -15.82 -8.02
N GLU A 132 0.99 -15.31 -7.58
CA GLU A 132 2.09 -16.12 -7.03
C GLU A 132 1.64 -16.95 -5.84
N LEU A 133 0.97 -16.31 -4.88
CA LEU A 133 0.46 -16.95 -3.66
C LEU A 133 -0.96 -17.53 -3.85
N LYS A 134 -1.49 -17.51 -5.07
CA LYS A 134 -2.80 -18.06 -5.45
C LYS A 134 -3.98 -17.50 -4.65
N LEU A 135 -3.88 -16.23 -4.19
CA LEU A 135 -4.93 -15.57 -3.41
C LEU A 135 -6.25 -15.44 -4.18
N TYR A 136 -6.19 -15.46 -5.52
CA TYR A 136 -7.36 -15.43 -6.40
C TYR A 136 -8.33 -16.60 -6.15
N LYS A 137 -7.89 -17.69 -5.52
CA LYS A 137 -8.75 -18.83 -5.17
C LYS A 137 -9.77 -18.50 -4.07
N GLU A 138 -9.49 -17.47 -3.26
CA GLU A 138 -10.37 -16.98 -2.20
C GLU A 138 -11.40 -15.95 -2.71
N GLU A 139 -11.33 -15.58 -3.99
CA GLU A 139 -12.20 -14.59 -4.59
C GLU A 139 -13.54 -15.23 -4.98
N LYS A 140 -14.63 -14.59 -4.59
CA LYS A 140 -15.98 -15.01 -4.98
C LYS A 140 -16.32 -14.63 -6.41
N GLU A 141 -15.76 -13.53 -6.90
CA GLU A 141 -15.93 -12.97 -8.24
C GLU A 141 -14.59 -12.43 -8.74
N PRO A 142 -14.35 -12.36 -10.06
CA PRO A 142 -13.12 -11.79 -10.59
C PRO A 142 -12.93 -10.33 -10.14
N LEU A 143 -11.79 -10.05 -9.51
CA LEU A 143 -11.44 -8.70 -9.05
C LEU A 143 -10.64 -7.97 -10.13
N VAL A 144 -10.88 -6.67 -10.27
CA VAL A 144 -10.19 -5.79 -11.22
C VAL A 144 -8.99 -5.15 -10.52
N ALA A 145 -7.81 -5.24 -11.12
CA ALA A 145 -6.61 -4.59 -10.61
C ALA A 145 -6.74 -3.06 -10.61
N HIS A 146 -6.11 -2.40 -9.65
CA HIS A 146 -6.15 -0.95 -9.50
C HIS A 146 -7.58 -0.40 -9.38
N HIS A 147 -8.40 -1.12 -8.64
CA HIS A 147 -9.72 -0.70 -8.22
C HIS A 147 -9.78 -0.84 -6.70
N ALA A 148 -9.92 0.25 -5.99
CA ALA A 148 -9.73 0.30 -4.53
C ALA A 148 -10.48 -0.81 -3.77
N LEU A 149 -11.74 -1.14 -4.13
CA LEU A 149 -12.46 -2.23 -3.48
C LEU A 149 -11.81 -3.60 -3.75
N SER A 150 -11.37 -3.84 -4.98
CA SER A 150 -10.71 -5.09 -5.36
C SER A 150 -9.38 -5.24 -4.62
N ASP A 151 -8.59 -4.19 -4.58
CA ASP A 151 -7.28 -4.22 -3.96
C ASP A 151 -7.37 -4.34 -2.44
N ALA A 152 -8.34 -3.71 -1.79
CA ALA A 152 -8.66 -3.95 -0.37
C ALA A 152 -9.08 -5.41 -0.08
N LEU A 153 -9.85 -6.05 -0.99
CA LEU A 153 -10.23 -7.46 -0.85
C LEU A 153 -9.03 -8.40 -1.05
N ILE A 154 -8.15 -8.10 -2.00
CA ILE A 154 -6.92 -8.88 -2.24
C ILE A 154 -5.97 -8.72 -1.04
N ALA A 155 -5.80 -7.50 -0.52
CA ALA A 155 -5.02 -7.24 0.69
C ALA A 155 -5.58 -8.01 1.91
N LYS A 156 -6.91 -8.13 2.02
CA LYS A 156 -7.55 -8.97 3.04
C LYS A 156 -7.19 -10.45 2.88
N ASN A 157 -7.17 -10.99 1.66
CA ASN A 157 -6.80 -12.38 1.42
C ASN A 157 -5.31 -12.60 1.72
N LEU A 158 -4.44 -11.65 1.36
CA LEU A 158 -3.02 -11.68 1.71
C LEU A 158 -2.82 -11.62 3.23
N TYR A 159 -3.52 -10.73 3.94
CA TYR A 159 -3.48 -10.67 5.40
C TYR A 159 -3.84 -12.00 6.06
N LYS A 160 -4.88 -12.70 5.57
CA LYS A 160 -5.26 -14.02 6.07
C LYS A 160 -4.13 -15.05 5.92
N LEU A 161 -3.45 -15.06 4.77
CA LEU A 161 -2.28 -15.91 4.55
C LEU A 161 -1.13 -15.54 5.49
N LEU A 162 -0.86 -14.25 5.68
CA LEU A 162 0.19 -13.78 6.59
C LEU A 162 -0.09 -14.17 8.05
N LEU A 163 -1.36 -14.27 8.46
CA LEU A 163 -1.74 -14.76 9.79
C LEU A 163 -1.42 -16.25 10.01
N GLU A 164 -1.21 -17.03 8.96
CA GLU A 164 -0.70 -18.41 9.07
C GLU A 164 0.80 -18.46 9.41
N LEU A 165 1.54 -17.36 9.12
CA LEU A 165 2.98 -17.24 9.31
C LEU A 165 3.35 -16.46 10.59
N ALA A 166 2.53 -15.48 10.99
CA ALA A 166 2.78 -14.61 12.13
C ALA A 166 1.47 -14.15 12.77
N ASN A 167 1.47 -13.82 14.06
CA ASN A 167 0.29 -13.26 14.71
C ASN A 167 0.13 -11.76 14.39
N GLU A 168 -1.06 -11.19 14.69
CA GLU A 168 -1.37 -9.77 14.40
C GLU A 168 -0.36 -8.81 15.04
N SER A 169 0.05 -9.05 16.28
CA SER A 169 1.02 -8.18 16.97
C SER A 169 2.38 -8.17 16.28
N GLU A 170 2.78 -9.29 15.73
CA GLU A 170 3.99 -9.41 14.93
C GLU A 170 3.84 -8.68 13.59
N LEU A 171 2.71 -8.80 12.90
CA LEU A 171 2.46 -8.07 11.66
C LEU A 171 2.47 -6.55 11.87
N VAL A 172 1.92 -6.06 12.99
CA VAL A 172 2.00 -4.64 13.38
C VAL A 172 3.47 -4.22 13.58
N ARG A 173 4.26 -5.05 14.29
CA ARG A 173 5.69 -4.80 14.49
C ARG A 173 6.46 -4.72 13.18
N LEU A 174 6.28 -5.71 12.30
CA LEU A 174 6.92 -5.80 10.99
C LEU A 174 6.58 -4.61 10.07
N THR A 175 5.40 -4.00 10.24
CA THR A 175 5.03 -2.78 9.51
C THR A 175 5.98 -1.61 9.79
N SER A 176 6.54 -1.53 10.99
CA SER A 176 7.44 -0.45 11.41
C SER A 176 8.93 -0.81 11.27
N GLU A 177 9.26 -2.07 11.06
CA GLU A 177 10.65 -2.52 10.93
C GLU A 177 11.19 -2.27 9.52
N LYS A 178 12.46 -1.92 9.43
CA LYS A 178 13.15 -1.75 8.15
C LYS A 178 13.30 -3.09 7.45
N VAL A 179 12.96 -3.12 6.19
CA VAL A 179 13.14 -4.29 5.33
C VAL A 179 14.55 -4.26 4.74
N LEU A 180 15.27 -5.37 4.85
CA LEU A 180 16.52 -5.54 4.11
C LEU A 180 16.18 -6.00 2.68
N LEU A 181 16.26 -5.07 1.73
CA LEU A 181 16.06 -5.35 0.31
C LEU A 181 17.31 -6.04 -0.26
N GLU A 182 17.13 -7.11 -0.99
CA GLU A 182 18.22 -7.83 -1.64
C GLU A 182 18.55 -7.26 -3.02
N LYS A 183 17.54 -6.79 -3.76
CA LYS A 183 17.67 -6.33 -5.14
C LYS A 183 17.15 -4.91 -5.31
N PHE A 184 17.65 -4.25 -6.34
CA PHE A 184 17.06 -3.00 -6.83
C PHE A 184 15.75 -3.29 -7.57
N GLU A 185 14.69 -2.54 -7.24
CA GLU A 185 13.38 -2.62 -7.90
C GLU A 185 13.22 -1.56 -9.01
N PHE A 186 14.22 -0.69 -9.21
CA PHE A 186 14.19 0.40 -10.21
C PHE A 186 15.59 0.88 -10.62
N GLY A 187 15.62 1.76 -11.61
CA GLY A 187 16.83 2.49 -12.03
C GLY A 187 17.85 1.65 -12.80
N LYS A 188 19.10 2.12 -12.80
CA LYS A 188 20.22 1.54 -13.57
C LYS A 188 20.46 0.06 -13.29
N TYR A 189 20.23 -0.37 -12.05
CA TYR A 189 20.51 -1.71 -11.58
C TYR A 189 19.23 -2.50 -11.24
N ASN A 190 18.09 -2.15 -11.85
CA ASN A 190 16.85 -2.88 -11.66
C ASN A 190 17.04 -4.42 -11.81
N GLY A 191 16.57 -5.19 -10.82
CA GLY A 191 16.68 -6.66 -10.76
C GLY A 191 18.02 -7.19 -10.28
N ARG A 192 19.07 -6.36 -10.11
CA ARG A 192 20.39 -6.79 -9.63
C ARG A 192 20.49 -6.73 -8.11
N TYR A 193 21.31 -7.62 -7.54
CA TYR A 193 21.55 -7.65 -6.09
C TYR A 193 22.31 -6.41 -5.61
N ILE A 194 21.85 -5.79 -4.52
CA ILE A 194 22.50 -4.62 -3.91
C ILE A 194 23.91 -5.00 -3.41
N GLU A 195 24.07 -6.21 -2.86
CA GLU A 195 25.36 -6.76 -2.44
C GLU A 195 26.36 -6.80 -3.60
N GLU A 196 25.95 -7.28 -4.77
CA GLU A 196 26.80 -7.32 -5.96
C GLU A 196 27.24 -5.91 -6.36
N ILE A 197 26.33 -4.94 -6.36
CA ILE A 197 26.63 -3.55 -6.69
C ILE A 197 27.54 -2.90 -5.66
N SER A 198 27.45 -3.30 -4.39
CA SER A 198 28.36 -2.82 -3.34
C SER A 198 29.83 -3.18 -3.59
N ILE A 199 30.06 -4.24 -4.39
CA ILE A 199 31.40 -4.70 -4.78
C ILE A 199 31.83 -4.08 -6.13
N CYS A 200 30.95 -4.12 -7.17
CA CYS A 200 31.33 -3.75 -8.52
C CYS A 200 31.13 -2.26 -8.86
N ASP A 201 30.24 -1.55 -8.17
CA ASP A 201 30.00 -0.11 -8.36
C ASP A 201 29.63 0.58 -7.03
N ARG A 202 30.50 0.41 -6.05
CA ARG A 202 30.36 0.98 -4.70
C ARG A 202 30.08 2.49 -4.72
N GLY A 203 30.78 3.22 -5.63
CA GLY A 203 30.64 4.66 -5.77
C GLY A 203 29.22 5.09 -6.16
N TYR A 204 28.49 4.27 -6.91
CA TYR A 204 27.08 4.54 -7.23
C TYR A 204 26.19 4.48 -5.98
N LEU A 205 26.40 3.49 -5.12
CA LEU A 205 25.63 3.37 -3.86
C LEU A 205 25.92 4.53 -2.90
N GLU A 206 27.18 4.89 -2.74
CA GLU A 206 27.59 6.05 -1.94
C GLU A 206 27.00 7.36 -2.49
N TRP A 207 27.00 7.52 -3.82
CA TRP A 207 26.35 8.65 -4.48
C TRP A 207 24.84 8.69 -4.21
N MET A 208 24.14 7.56 -4.29
CA MET A 208 22.72 7.49 -3.99
C MET A 208 22.41 7.97 -2.56
N LEU A 209 23.16 7.48 -1.57
CA LEU A 209 23.00 7.88 -0.17
C LEU A 209 23.21 9.38 0.06
N ALA A 210 24.17 9.97 -0.67
CA ALA A 210 24.55 11.36 -0.51
C ALA A 210 23.64 12.35 -1.26
N ASN A 211 23.10 11.95 -2.41
CA ASN A 211 22.45 12.89 -3.35
C ASN A 211 20.95 12.69 -3.51
N ILE A 212 20.40 11.52 -3.21
CA ILE A 212 18.95 11.29 -3.31
C ILE A 212 18.30 11.58 -1.96
N VAL A 213 17.70 12.76 -1.84
CA VAL A 213 17.09 13.23 -0.58
C VAL A 213 15.92 12.34 -0.18
N ASP A 214 15.03 12.03 -1.12
CA ASP A 214 13.81 11.23 -0.92
C ASP A 214 14.03 9.74 -1.23
N LEU A 215 15.25 9.23 -1.00
CA LEU A 215 15.53 7.82 -1.16
C LEU A 215 14.67 7.02 -0.17
N ASP A 216 13.98 6.00 -0.69
CA ASP A 216 13.19 5.07 0.11
C ASP A 216 13.98 4.57 1.33
N GLU A 217 13.34 4.54 2.51
CA GLU A 217 14.01 4.25 3.78
C GLU A 217 14.56 2.82 3.84
N ASP A 218 13.86 1.85 3.27
CA ASP A 218 14.29 0.45 3.24
C ASP A 218 15.47 0.28 2.26
N LEU A 219 15.44 1.00 1.12
CA LEU A 219 16.56 1.00 0.20
C LEU A 219 17.79 1.71 0.82
N ARG A 220 17.60 2.83 1.49
CA ARG A 220 18.67 3.53 2.23
C ARG A 220 19.30 2.62 3.28
N TYR A 221 18.47 1.93 4.06
CA TYR A 221 18.92 0.96 5.06
C TYR A 221 19.69 -0.19 4.41
N SER A 222 19.18 -0.77 3.33
CA SER A 222 19.79 -1.90 2.64
C SER A 222 21.12 -1.51 2.00
N ILE A 223 21.21 -0.35 1.35
CA ILE A 223 22.48 0.16 0.81
C ILE A 223 23.50 0.35 1.93
N SER A 224 23.11 0.98 3.05
CA SER A 224 24.02 1.17 4.18
C SER A 224 24.51 -0.17 4.73
N TYR A 225 23.62 -1.15 4.89
CA TYR A 225 23.94 -2.49 5.34
C TYR A 225 25.00 -3.16 4.45
N TYR A 226 24.80 -3.19 3.12
CA TYR A 226 25.73 -3.83 2.18
C TYR A 226 27.03 -3.04 1.98
N LEU A 227 27.07 -1.77 2.32
CA LEU A 227 28.30 -0.98 2.36
C LEU A 227 29.13 -1.20 3.62
N GLY A 228 28.63 -1.96 4.59
CA GLY A 228 29.32 -2.27 5.85
C GLY A 228 29.11 -1.20 6.91
N GLY A 229 27.96 -0.51 6.87
CA GLY A 229 27.55 0.52 7.84
C GLY A 229 26.87 -0.08 9.06
#